data_e9d201acf29fc7a2f55eff65a086b012
#
_entry.id   e9d201acf29fc7a2f55eff65a086b012
#
_cell.length_a   1.000
_cell.length_b   1.000
_cell.length_c   1.000
_cell.angle_alpha   90.00
_cell.angle_beta   90.00
_cell.angle_gamma   90.00
#
_symmetry.space_group_name_H-M   'P 1'
#
loop_
_entity.id
_entity.type
_entity.pdbx_description
1 polymer ?
#
loop_
_entity_poly.entity_id
_entity_poly.type
_entity_poly.pdbx_seq_one_letter_code
_entity_poly.pdbx_strand_id
1 'polypeptide(L)'
;MFSGIVLSVGTIGEYVQKNEGAVLVVDTDLSEFEDGESIAVNGVCLTVVDSTETTFKLDLSTETLSRTNFKNAKKGDRVNLERSLTPSAKISGHFVSGHIDQVGEIVDIEEKPGEVLFRFSHPAELGSFIMEKGSIAIDGISLTV
;
A
#
# COMPACT_ATOMS: atom_id res chain seq x y z
N MET A 1 11.02 2.49 4.36
CA MET A 1 11.40 1.30 3.54
C MET A 1 10.62 0.09 4.01
N PHE A 2 10.18 -0.73 3.08
CA PHE A 2 9.30 -1.89 3.27
C PHE A 2 9.86 -3.09 2.49
N SER A 3 9.24 -4.24 2.64
CA SER A 3 9.63 -5.48 1.94
C SER A 3 8.58 -5.99 0.96
N GLY A 4 7.38 -5.43 1.00
CA GLY A 4 6.23 -5.93 0.24
C GLY A 4 5.60 -7.18 0.85
N ILE A 5 5.79 -7.38 2.14
CA ILE A 5 5.17 -8.47 2.90
C ILE A 5 4.07 -7.86 3.79
N VAL A 6 2.84 -8.12 3.41
CA VAL A 6 1.67 -7.65 4.16
C VAL A 6 1.62 -8.33 5.53
N LEU A 7 1.58 -7.54 6.60
CA LEU A 7 1.52 -8.02 7.99
C LEU A 7 0.08 -8.17 8.46
N SER A 8 -0.81 -7.28 8.02
CA SER A 8 -2.22 -7.26 8.39
C SER A 8 -3.06 -6.65 7.29
N VAL A 9 -4.37 -6.83 7.39
CA VAL A 9 -5.35 -6.16 6.53
C VAL A 9 -6.26 -5.30 7.40
N GLY A 10 -6.07 -3.98 7.29
CA GLY A 10 -6.92 -3.00 7.96
C GLY A 10 -8.19 -2.70 7.19
N THR A 11 -9.04 -1.88 7.80
CA THR A 11 -10.26 -1.35 7.19
C THR A 11 -10.29 0.16 7.34
N ILE A 12 -10.66 0.88 6.29
CA ILE A 12 -10.84 2.33 6.36
C ILE A 12 -12.05 2.62 7.26
N GLY A 13 -11.80 3.10 8.46
CA GLY A 13 -12.82 3.51 9.43
C GLY A 13 -13.40 4.88 9.11
N GLU A 14 -12.55 5.79 8.61
CA GLU A 14 -12.94 7.13 8.21
C GLU A 14 -12.09 7.63 7.05
N TYR A 15 -12.72 8.32 6.10
CA TYR A 15 -12.07 9.04 5.01
C TYR A 15 -12.71 10.41 4.87
N VAL A 16 -11.94 11.47 5.10
CA VAL A 16 -12.40 12.85 5.04
C VAL A 16 -11.59 13.63 4.02
N GLN A 17 -12.23 13.97 2.90
CA GLN A 17 -11.62 14.85 1.90
C GLN A 17 -11.49 16.26 2.48
N LYS A 18 -10.32 16.88 2.30
CA LYS A 18 -10.03 18.28 2.64
C LYS A 18 -9.83 19.12 1.38
N ASN A 19 -9.73 20.44 1.53
CA ASN A 19 -9.38 21.31 0.40
C ASN A 19 -8.00 20.96 -0.21
N GLU A 20 -7.06 20.57 0.66
CA GLU A 20 -5.71 20.14 0.27
C GLU A 20 -5.44 18.76 0.88
N GLY A 21 -5.71 17.69 0.11
CA GLY A 21 -5.48 16.32 0.55
C GLY A 21 -6.69 15.66 1.21
N ALA A 22 -6.45 14.68 2.09
CA ALA A 22 -7.47 13.96 2.84
C ALA A 22 -6.92 13.46 4.18
N VAL A 23 -7.82 13.14 5.10
CA VAL A 23 -7.52 12.37 6.33
C VAL A 23 -8.04 10.96 6.15
N LEU A 24 -7.22 10.00 6.51
CA LEU A 24 -7.53 8.59 6.54
C LEU A 24 -7.38 8.06 7.97
N VAL A 25 -8.39 7.38 8.49
CA VAL A 25 -8.31 6.59 9.72
C VAL A 25 -8.47 5.13 9.36
N VAL A 26 -7.56 4.29 9.82
CA VAL A 26 -7.56 2.85 9.55
C VAL A 26 -7.76 2.09 10.85
N ASP A 27 -8.78 1.23 10.87
CA ASP A 27 -8.99 0.23 11.92
C ASP A 27 -8.08 -0.97 11.62
N THR A 28 -7.39 -1.49 12.65
CA THR A 28 -6.39 -2.56 12.49
C THR A 28 -6.21 -3.36 13.77
N ASP A 29 -5.65 -4.56 13.64
CA ASP A 29 -5.16 -5.40 14.73
C ASP A 29 -3.67 -5.17 15.07
N LEU A 30 -2.98 -4.34 14.27
CA LEU A 30 -1.66 -3.83 14.63
C LEU A 30 -1.80 -2.83 15.77
N SER A 31 -0.83 -2.79 16.66
CA SER A 31 -0.81 -1.94 17.86
C SER A 31 0.56 -1.30 18.08
N GLU A 32 0.68 -0.47 19.10
CA GLU A 32 1.94 0.18 19.51
C GLU A 32 2.53 1.06 18.38
N PHE A 33 1.68 1.88 17.75
CA PHE A 33 2.15 2.88 16.78
C PHE A 33 2.82 4.06 17.50
N GLU A 34 3.88 4.56 16.89
CA GLU A 34 4.55 5.79 17.32
C GLU A 34 4.17 6.95 16.38
N ASP A 35 3.95 8.14 16.94
CA ASP A 35 3.75 9.35 16.14
C ASP A 35 5.00 9.61 15.28
N GLY A 36 4.78 9.82 13.98
CA GLY A 36 5.86 9.97 13.01
C GLY A 36 6.37 8.65 12.43
N GLU A 37 5.86 7.49 12.88
CA GLU A 37 6.18 6.20 12.28
C GLU A 37 5.71 6.15 10.82
N SER A 38 6.51 5.50 9.97
CA SER A 38 6.09 5.20 8.58
C SER A 38 5.39 3.86 8.51
N ILE A 39 4.22 3.84 7.92
CA ILE A 39 3.46 2.63 7.59
C ILE A 39 3.11 2.61 6.10
N ALA A 40 3.18 1.45 5.47
CA ALA A 40 2.67 1.26 4.11
C ALA A 40 1.20 0.84 4.17
N VAL A 41 0.34 1.60 3.52
CA VAL A 41 -1.08 1.29 3.33
C VAL A 41 -1.31 1.07 1.84
N ASN A 42 -1.68 -0.14 1.43
CA ASN A 42 -1.66 -0.56 0.02
C ASN A 42 -0.34 -0.19 -0.68
N GLY A 43 0.79 -0.36 0.00
CA GLY A 43 2.12 -0.03 -0.51
C GLY A 43 2.48 1.46 -0.52
N VAL A 44 1.56 2.35 -0.17
CA VAL A 44 1.82 3.79 -0.06
C VAL A 44 2.47 4.08 1.29
N CYS A 45 3.69 4.61 1.30
CA CYS A 45 4.36 5.05 2.52
C CYS A 45 3.68 6.31 3.07
N LEU A 46 3.10 6.19 4.25
CA LEU A 46 2.39 7.26 4.94
C LEU A 46 2.93 7.40 6.37
N THR A 47 2.74 8.57 6.96
CA THR A 47 3.21 8.87 8.31
C THR A 47 2.03 8.86 9.28
N VAL A 48 2.16 8.11 10.37
CA VAL A 48 1.17 8.11 11.47
C VAL A 48 1.23 9.46 12.17
N VAL A 49 0.08 10.15 12.25
CA VAL A 49 -0.06 11.46 12.91
C VAL A 49 -0.79 11.39 14.24
N ASP A 50 -1.51 10.29 14.48
CA ASP A 50 -2.24 10.03 15.71
C ASP A 50 -2.64 8.56 15.74
N SER A 51 -2.74 7.94 16.92
CA SER A 51 -3.13 6.54 17.04
C SER A 51 -3.85 6.23 18.35
N THR A 52 -4.59 5.13 18.33
CA THR A 52 -5.18 4.47 19.50
C THR A 52 -4.70 3.03 19.56
N GLU A 53 -5.27 2.21 20.45
CA GLU A 53 -4.95 0.78 20.51
C GLU A 53 -5.36 0.01 19.25
N THR A 54 -6.37 0.48 18.51
CA THR A 54 -6.98 -0.26 17.39
C THR A 54 -7.07 0.55 16.09
N THR A 55 -6.62 1.81 16.10
CA THR A 55 -6.69 2.68 14.92
C THR A 55 -5.43 3.52 14.79
N PHE A 56 -5.12 3.93 13.58
CA PHE A 56 -4.16 5.00 13.31
C PHE A 56 -4.69 5.97 12.27
N LYS A 57 -4.20 7.19 12.33
CA LYS A 57 -4.61 8.31 11.48
C LYS A 57 -3.45 8.79 10.63
N LEU A 58 -3.76 9.12 9.40
CA LEU A 58 -2.83 9.55 8.37
C LEU A 58 -3.36 10.82 7.68
N ASP A 59 -2.44 11.72 7.32
CA ASP A 59 -2.74 12.81 6.40
C ASP A 59 -2.21 12.44 5.00
N LEU A 60 -3.09 12.51 3.99
CA LEU A 60 -2.77 12.30 2.59
C LEU A 60 -2.64 13.64 1.88
N SER A 61 -1.49 13.86 1.24
CA SER A 61 -1.27 15.06 0.43
C SER A 61 -2.04 15.00 -0.89
N THR A 62 -2.19 16.14 -1.56
CA THR A 62 -2.73 16.20 -2.92
C THR A 62 -1.90 15.37 -3.91
N GLU A 63 -0.58 15.33 -3.76
CA GLU A 63 0.32 14.49 -4.55
C GLU A 63 0.00 13.00 -4.34
N THR A 64 -0.14 12.56 -3.07
CA THR A 64 -0.52 11.18 -2.75
C THR A 64 -1.85 10.80 -3.40
N LEU A 65 -2.86 11.67 -3.32
CA LEU A 65 -4.16 11.42 -3.94
C LEU A 65 -4.10 11.38 -5.47
N SER A 66 -3.21 12.17 -6.08
CA SER A 66 -3.06 12.20 -7.54
C SER A 66 -2.35 10.95 -8.09
N ARG A 67 -1.43 10.37 -7.30
CA ARG A 67 -0.57 9.25 -7.69
C ARG A 67 -1.11 7.88 -7.30
N THR A 68 -2.17 7.84 -6.47
CA THR A 68 -2.68 6.59 -5.91
C THR A 68 -4.17 6.42 -6.13
N ASN A 69 -4.67 5.22 -5.86
CA ASN A 69 -6.09 4.91 -5.87
C ASN A 69 -6.85 5.48 -4.65
N PHE A 70 -6.17 6.10 -3.68
CA PHE A 70 -6.80 6.70 -2.50
C PHE A 70 -7.75 7.85 -2.82
N LYS A 71 -7.67 8.47 -3.99
CA LYS A 71 -8.69 9.45 -4.44
C LYS A 71 -10.12 8.87 -4.49
N ASN A 72 -10.23 7.55 -4.62
CA ASN A 72 -11.50 6.82 -4.70
C ASN A 72 -11.81 6.03 -3.41
N ALA A 73 -10.94 6.15 -2.38
CA ALA A 73 -11.09 5.44 -1.13
C ALA A 73 -12.34 5.86 -0.37
N LYS A 74 -12.94 4.93 0.34
CA LYS A 74 -14.14 5.16 1.14
C LYS A 74 -14.11 4.32 2.42
N LYS A 75 -14.91 4.73 3.39
CA LYS A 75 -15.15 3.94 4.60
C LYS A 75 -15.61 2.53 4.25
N GLY A 76 -15.00 1.54 4.91
CA GLY A 76 -15.24 0.11 4.73
C GLY A 76 -14.32 -0.58 3.72
N ASP A 77 -13.52 0.17 2.95
CA ASP A 77 -12.53 -0.44 2.05
C ASP A 77 -11.43 -1.13 2.88
N ARG A 78 -11.00 -2.30 2.42
CA ARG A 78 -9.89 -3.04 3.02
C ARG A 78 -8.57 -2.58 2.45
N VAL A 79 -7.55 -2.52 3.30
CA VAL A 79 -6.21 -2.06 2.92
C VAL A 79 -5.13 -2.97 3.48
N ASN A 80 -4.12 -3.27 2.67
CA ASN A 80 -2.94 -4.02 3.09
C ASN A 80 -2.04 -3.13 3.94
N LEU A 81 -1.53 -3.67 5.04
CA LEU A 81 -0.69 -2.95 6.00
C LEU A 81 0.67 -3.61 6.15
N GLU A 82 1.72 -2.80 6.10
CA GLU A 82 3.08 -3.22 6.41
C GLU A 82 3.78 -2.11 7.21
N ARG A 83 4.41 -2.45 8.34
CA ARG A 83 5.25 -1.53 9.12
C ARG A 83 6.61 -1.36 8.44
N SER A 84 7.26 -0.23 8.67
CA SER A 84 8.61 0.01 8.15
C SER A 84 9.61 -1.03 8.66
N LEU A 85 10.56 -1.40 7.80
CA LEU A 85 11.65 -2.30 8.16
C LEU A 85 12.54 -1.68 9.23
N THR A 86 12.90 -2.48 10.23
CA THR A 86 13.97 -2.16 11.17
C THR A 86 15.34 -2.64 10.63
N PRO A 87 16.48 -2.14 11.15
CA PRO A 87 17.81 -2.57 10.69
C PRO A 87 18.08 -4.07 10.83
N SER A 88 17.37 -4.76 11.72
CA SER A 88 17.50 -6.21 11.95
C SER A 88 16.42 -7.06 11.28
N ALA A 89 15.48 -6.44 10.56
CA ALA A 89 14.38 -7.15 9.92
C ALA A 89 14.89 -8.01 8.74
N LYS A 90 14.25 -9.18 8.57
CA LYS A 90 14.47 -10.01 7.38
C LYS A 90 13.72 -9.42 6.19
N ILE A 91 14.39 -9.34 5.04
CA ILE A 91 13.77 -8.93 3.79
C ILE A 91 13.29 -10.20 3.09
N SER A 92 11.99 -10.50 3.22
CA SER A 92 11.39 -11.71 2.65
C SER A 92 10.78 -11.50 1.26
N GLY A 93 10.55 -10.24 0.85
CA GLY A 93 10.15 -9.84 -0.50
C GLY A 93 11.32 -9.17 -1.23
N HIS A 94 11.18 -7.89 -1.52
CA HIS A 94 12.24 -7.06 -2.10
C HIS A 94 12.24 -5.68 -1.46
N PHE A 95 13.18 -4.81 -1.80
CA PHE A 95 13.17 -3.43 -1.29
C PHE A 95 12.05 -2.62 -1.93
N VAL A 96 11.10 -2.18 -1.11
CA VAL A 96 9.95 -1.36 -1.50
C VAL A 96 10.05 -0.01 -0.82
N SER A 97 10.09 1.07 -1.60
CA SER A 97 10.19 2.44 -1.07
C SER A 97 8.88 2.91 -0.44
N GLY A 98 7.77 2.47 -0.98
CA GLY A 98 6.42 2.96 -0.67
C GLY A 98 6.05 4.22 -1.46
N HIS A 99 6.85 4.62 -2.44
CA HIS A 99 6.54 5.69 -3.39
C HIS A 99 5.92 5.07 -4.63
N ILE A 100 4.69 5.45 -4.93
CA ILE A 100 3.91 4.85 -6.00
C ILE A 100 4.31 5.47 -7.35
N ASP A 101 4.70 4.62 -8.29
CA ASP A 101 5.03 5.04 -9.65
C ASP A 101 3.76 5.35 -10.44
N GLN A 102 2.76 4.45 -10.39
CA GLN A 102 1.53 4.56 -11.16
C GLN A 102 0.39 3.74 -10.56
N VAL A 103 -0.83 4.01 -11.03
CA VAL A 103 -2.03 3.20 -10.80
C VAL A 103 -2.27 2.36 -12.05
N GLY A 104 -2.41 1.05 -11.87
CA GLY A 104 -2.84 0.10 -12.90
C GLY A 104 -4.25 -0.43 -12.61
N GLU A 105 -4.78 -1.21 -13.54
CA GLU A 105 -6.06 -1.88 -13.39
C GLU A 105 -5.87 -3.39 -13.54
N ILE A 106 -6.58 -4.18 -12.74
CA ILE A 106 -6.69 -5.63 -12.94
C ILE A 106 -7.56 -5.86 -14.18
N VAL A 107 -6.95 -6.37 -15.26
CA VAL A 107 -7.66 -6.63 -16.51
C VAL A 107 -8.11 -8.09 -16.64
N ASP A 108 -7.48 -8.99 -15.88
CA ASP A 108 -7.85 -10.42 -15.89
C ASP A 108 -7.32 -11.12 -14.63
N ILE A 109 -8.04 -12.13 -14.16
CA ILE A 109 -7.63 -13.04 -13.08
C ILE A 109 -7.91 -14.45 -13.55
N GLU A 110 -6.87 -15.27 -13.66
CA GLU A 110 -6.95 -16.66 -14.06
C GLU A 110 -6.56 -17.57 -12.90
N GLU A 111 -7.51 -18.36 -12.39
CA GLU A 111 -7.24 -19.34 -11.33
C GLU A 111 -6.83 -20.68 -11.96
N LYS A 112 -5.68 -21.21 -11.52
CA LYS A 112 -5.16 -22.52 -11.88
C LYS A 112 -4.88 -23.35 -10.64
N PRO A 113 -4.80 -24.69 -10.75
CA PRO A 113 -4.40 -25.53 -9.63
C PRO A 113 -3.02 -25.13 -9.07
N GLY A 114 -3.02 -24.54 -7.87
CA GLY A 114 -1.79 -24.14 -7.17
C GLY A 114 -1.28 -22.73 -7.49
N GLU A 115 -1.91 -21.98 -8.38
CA GLU A 115 -1.54 -20.60 -8.71
C GLU A 115 -2.74 -19.72 -9.08
N VAL A 116 -2.59 -18.42 -8.91
CA VAL A 116 -3.52 -17.41 -9.44
C VAL A 116 -2.71 -16.40 -10.25
N LEU A 117 -3.05 -16.22 -11.51
CA LEU A 117 -2.43 -15.25 -12.39
C LEU A 117 -3.26 -13.98 -12.44
N PHE A 118 -2.64 -12.86 -12.09
CA PHE A 118 -3.22 -11.54 -12.25
C PHE A 118 -2.61 -10.86 -13.46
N ARG A 119 -3.44 -10.28 -14.33
CA ARG A 119 -3.00 -9.39 -15.40
C ARG A 119 -3.37 -7.96 -15.07
N PHE A 120 -2.37 -7.08 -15.13
CA PHE A 120 -2.54 -5.66 -14.87
C PHE A 120 -2.26 -4.86 -16.14
N SER A 121 -3.06 -3.82 -16.38
CA SER A 121 -2.69 -2.77 -17.33
C SER A 121 -1.67 -1.83 -16.69
N HIS A 122 -0.81 -1.26 -17.48
CA HIS A 122 0.14 -0.23 -17.06
C HIS A 122 0.38 0.77 -18.20
N PRO A 123 0.75 2.03 -17.91
CA PRO A 123 1.20 2.98 -18.94
C PRO A 123 2.45 2.46 -19.66
N ALA A 124 2.55 2.76 -20.96
CA ALA A 124 3.63 2.25 -21.80
C ALA A 124 5.03 2.63 -21.30
N GLU A 125 5.14 3.77 -20.62
CA GLU A 125 6.38 4.30 -20.05
C GLU A 125 6.98 3.39 -18.99
N LEU A 126 6.13 2.64 -18.26
CA LEU A 126 6.60 1.69 -17.24
C LEU A 126 7.14 0.38 -17.82
N GLY A 127 6.79 0.05 -19.07
CA GLY A 127 7.17 -1.22 -19.67
C GLY A 127 8.69 -1.49 -19.68
N SER A 128 9.51 -0.44 -19.78
CA SER A 128 10.98 -0.56 -19.74
C SER A 128 11.54 -0.88 -18.35
N PHE A 129 10.75 -0.71 -17.28
CA PHE A 129 11.14 -0.98 -15.90
C PHE A 129 10.60 -2.32 -15.38
N ILE A 130 9.67 -2.94 -16.13
CA ILE A 130 9.05 -4.21 -15.76
C ILE A 130 9.77 -5.33 -16.50
N MET A 131 10.46 -6.20 -15.75
CA MET A 131 11.23 -7.31 -16.31
C MET A 131 10.57 -8.64 -15.98
N GLU A 132 10.53 -9.55 -16.95
CA GLU A 132 10.16 -10.95 -16.70
C GLU A 132 11.01 -11.55 -15.58
N LYS A 133 10.37 -12.24 -14.63
CA LYS A 133 10.96 -12.77 -13.38
C LYS A 133 11.50 -11.70 -12.42
N GLY A 134 11.29 -10.43 -12.72
CA GLY A 134 11.60 -9.33 -11.79
C GLY A 134 10.61 -9.24 -10.64
N SER A 135 10.98 -8.51 -9.60
CA SER A 135 10.07 -8.19 -8.49
C SER A 135 9.29 -6.93 -8.79
N ILE A 136 8.02 -6.95 -8.42
CA ILE A 136 7.12 -5.79 -8.49
C ILE A 136 6.27 -5.73 -7.22
N ALA A 137 5.99 -4.53 -6.72
CA ALA A 137 5.06 -4.33 -5.61
C ALA A 137 3.72 -3.82 -6.16
N ILE A 138 2.63 -4.52 -5.84
CA ILE A 138 1.27 -4.13 -6.22
C ILE A 138 0.41 -4.09 -4.97
N ASP A 139 -0.17 -2.93 -4.68
CA ASP A 139 -0.89 -2.66 -3.42
C ASP A 139 -0.12 -3.14 -2.18
N GLY A 140 1.21 -2.95 -2.19
CA GLY A 140 2.11 -3.34 -1.11
C GLY A 140 2.50 -4.81 -1.07
N ILE A 141 2.07 -5.63 -2.03
CA ILE A 141 2.40 -7.05 -2.10
C ILE A 141 3.59 -7.25 -3.03
N SER A 142 4.67 -7.87 -2.54
CA SER A 142 5.81 -8.29 -3.35
C SER A 142 5.42 -9.48 -4.22
N LEU A 143 5.45 -9.29 -5.53
CA LEU A 143 5.11 -10.29 -6.53
C LEU A 143 6.24 -10.47 -7.54
N THR A 144 6.17 -11.55 -8.30
CA THR A 144 7.07 -11.82 -9.44
C THR A 144 6.31 -11.64 -10.75
N VAL A 145 6.93 -10.93 -11.69
CA VAL A 145 6.43 -10.73 -13.05
C VAL A 145 6.54 -12.00 -13.88
#